data_d43229e5da91ef65463ff95efdb2c938
#
_entry.id   d43229e5da91ef65463ff95efdb2c938
#
_cell.length_a   1.000
_cell.length_b   1.000
_cell.length_c   1.000
_cell.angle_alpha   90.00
_cell.angle_beta   90.00
_cell.angle_gamma   90.00
#
_symmetry.space_group_name_H-M   'P 1'
#
loop_
_entity.id
_entity.type
_entity.pdbx_description
1 polymer ?
#
loop_
_entity_poly.entity_id
_entity_poly.type
_entity_poly.pdbx_seq_one_letter_code
_entity_poly.pdbx_strand_id
1 'polypeptide(L)'
;MNRKIAFGFWLLAFGFLPAGAQRVLSLDSCRQMALRNNKQLSISKLKQDVAANLRKSARTKYLPHVSAIGSYEHTSKEISLLNDAQKESLPQMGTEAVTTLGPQLAGLEGSFAQMGSAFAQLGIPAQNVQQMLGDLQTNMNGLTTGLAQILNAQGQQIVDALNTDTRNVWVGSVMFTQPVFMGGSIIALNKMADISEKMASHSMDARRQATLYHIDQAYWQVVSLHHKKQLAESYLELVTKLDSDVHKMIDEGVATKSDGLTVDVRVNEAEMALCKVSDGLVLSRMLLNQLCGIPMDEEVILADEQSENIAVVELTPELQVEEAIGNRPELKLLQSTIDMSKQTTNVLRAGIMPQVLLTGGYLVSNPNVLNGFQKKFGGLWNVGVQVRIPIWNWGDVMYKVRASKGATSIANLELAEAREKIELQVNQTTFKVDEANKKLTMAQKNIQRAEENLRTANLGFQEGVITPTTVMEAQTAWLQAQSQKIDAEIDVKLSQVDLQKALGTLE
;
A
#
# COMPACT_ATOMS: atom_id res chain seq x y z
N MET A 1 65.87 -22.75 23.73
CA MET A 1 66.76 -21.67 24.16
C MET A 1 66.43 -20.40 23.45
N ASN A 2 66.22 -19.35 24.20
CA ASN A 2 65.96 -17.93 23.94
C ASN A 2 64.50 -17.45 24.06
N ARG A 3 64.20 -17.05 25.28
CA ARG A 3 63.18 -16.10 25.68
C ARG A 3 63.46 -14.72 25.06
N LYS A 4 62.44 -14.06 24.55
CA LYS A 4 62.42 -12.59 24.54
C LYS A 4 61.06 -12.11 25.03
N ILE A 5 61.13 -11.44 26.14
CA ILE A 5 60.12 -10.64 26.84
C ILE A 5 59.79 -9.44 25.96
N ALA A 6 58.53 -9.21 25.68
CA ALA A 6 58.05 -7.93 25.13
C ALA A 6 56.97 -7.37 26.03
N PHE A 7 57.27 -6.21 26.53
CA PHE A 7 56.54 -5.32 27.42
C PHE A 7 55.18 -4.95 26.88
N GLY A 8 54.16 -5.05 27.73
CA GLY A 8 52.81 -4.59 27.45
C GLY A 8 52.74 -3.08 27.48
N PHE A 9 52.21 -2.53 26.37
CA PHE A 9 51.76 -1.14 26.31
C PHE A 9 50.24 -1.15 26.49
N TRP A 10 49.82 -0.82 27.71
CA TRP A 10 48.37 -0.61 28.04
C TRP A 10 47.99 0.78 27.54
N LEU A 11 47.45 0.84 26.32
CA LEU A 11 46.79 2.05 25.78
C LEU A 11 45.40 2.10 26.39
N LEU A 12 45.23 2.98 27.36
CA LEU A 12 43.93 3.50 27.82
C LEU A 12 43.23 4.16 26.63
N ALA A 13 42.39 3.39 25.95
CA ALA A 13 41.39 3.92 25.05
C ALA A 13 40.34 4.63 25.92
N PHE A 14 40.53 5.91 26.15
CA PHE A 14 39.45 6.80 26.55
C PHE A 14 38.38 6.70 25.47
N GLY A 15 37.31 5.97 25.77
CA GLY A 15 36.10 5.96 24.97
C GLY A 15 35.59 7.41 24.88
N PHE A 16 35.80 8.02 23.73
CA PHE A 16 34.98 9.13 23.30
C PHE A 16 33.56 8.54 23.13
N LEU A 17 32.75 8.67 24.17
CA LEU A 17 31.31 8.69 24.00
C LEU A 17 31.04 9.84 23.00
N PRO A 18 30.46 9.59 21.83
CA PRO A 18 30.01 10.68 21.02
C PRO A 18 28.98 11.43 21.88
N ALA A 19 29.31 12.63 22.33
CA ALA A 19 28.30 13.58 22.77
C ALA A 19 27.27 13.57 21.66
N GLY A 20 26.01 13.19 21.97
CA GLY A 20 24.95 13.09 21.00
C GLY A 20 24.82 14.43 20.31
N ALA A 21 25.43 14.59 19.15
CA ALA A 21 25.20 15.75 18.30
C ALA A 21 23.70 15.72 18.00
N GLN A 22 22.97 16.63 18.59
CA GLN A 22 21.55 16.82 18.33
C GLN A 22 21.35 16.88 16.80
N ARG A 23 20.64 15.93 16.28
CA ARG A 23 20.52 15.70 14.83
C ARG A 23 19.52 16.70 14.28
N VAL A 24 20.02 17.72 13.58
CA VAL A 24 19.15 18.66 12.88
C VAL A 24 18.67 18.01 11.58
N LEU A 25 17.37 17.88 11.42
CA LEU A 25 16.73 17.28 10.25
C LEU A 25 16.00 18.34 9.43
N SER A 26 16.33 18.41 8.14
CA SER A 26 15.52 19.15 7.17
C SER A 26 14.33 18.32 6.71
N LEU A 27 13.32 18.95 6.10
CA LEU A 27 12.17 18.28 5.50
C LEU A 27 12.63 17.22 4.49
N ASP A 28 13.59 17.52 3.62
CA ASP A 28 14.11 16.58 2.63
C ASP A 28 14.81 15.38 3.27
N SER A 29 15.53 15.60 4.39
CA SER A 29 16.13 14.50 5.15
C SER A 29 15.06 13.59 5.75
N CYS A 30 13.97 14.14 6.28
CA CYS A 30 12.83 13.39 6.80
C CYS A 30 12.14 12.58 5.69
N ARG A 31 11.91 13.19 4.51
CA ARG A 31 11.37 12.52 3.33
C ARG A 31 12.23 11.33 2.90
N GLN A 32 13.54 11.53 2.77
CA GLN A 32 14.47 10.46 2.39
C GLN A 32 14.50 9.31 3.41
N MET A 33 14.52 9.61 4.70
CA MET A 33 14.48 8.60 5.75
C MET A 33 13.17 7.81 5.71
N ALA A 34 12.04 8.50 5.55
CA ALA A 34 10.74 7.85 5.42
C ALA A 34 10.68 6.92 4.21
N LEU A 35 11.15 7.37 3.04
CA LEU A 35 11.20 6.54 1.83
C LEU A 35 12.07 5.28 1.99
N ARG A 36 13.13 5.36 2.81
CA ARG A 36 14.02 4.21 3.09
C ARG A 36 13.48 3.27 4.14
N ASN A 37 12.88 3.79 5.19
CA ASN A 37 12.56 3.05 6.42
C ASN A 37 11.08 2.69 6.55
N ASN A 38 10.19 3.31 5.76
CA ASN A 38 8.76 3.09 5.87
C ASN A 38 8.37 1.66 5.48
N LYS A 39 7.81 0.93 6.45
CA LYS A 39 7.38 -0.47 6.28
C LYS A 39 6.28 -0.62 5.22
N GLN A 40 5.37 0.35 5.11
CA GLN A 40 4.29 0.32 4.12
C GLN A 40 4.82 0.44 2.68
N LEU A 41 5.86 1.25 2.48
CA LEU A 41 6.53 1.35 1.19
C LEU A 41 7.31 0.07 0.84
N SER A 42 7.99 -0.52 1.84
CA SER A 42 8.65 -1.83 1.69
C SER A 42 7.65 -2.94 1.33
N ILE A 43 6.47 -2.96 1.96
CA ILE A 43 5.37 -3.88 1.61
C ILE A 43 4.92 -3.65 0.16
N SER A 44 4.78 -2.40 -0.28
CA SER A 44 4.38 -2.09 -1.67
C SER A 44 5.43 -2.56 -2.69
N LYS A 45 6.71 -2.45 -2.37
CA LYS A 45 7.81 -2.98 -3.19
C LYS A 45 7.76 -4.51 -3.28
N LEU A 46 7.53 -5.20 -2.17
CA LEU A 46 7.35 -6.66 -2.17
C LEU A 46 6.12 -7.08 -2.99
N LYS A 47 5.02 -6.32 -2.95
CA LYS A 47 3.86 -6.58 -3.81
C LYS A 47 4.21 -6.45 -5.30
N GLN A 48 5.06 -5.50 -5.68
CA GLN A 48 5.55 -5.37 -7.05
C GLN A 48 6.40 -6.58 -7.45
N ASP A 49 7.30 -7.06 -6.57
CA ASP A 49 8.10 -8.26 -6.81
C ASP A 49 7.22 -9.51 -6.96
N VAL A 50 6.17 -9.62 -6.14
CA VAL A 50 5.15 -10.70 -6.25
C VAL A 50 4.47 -10.64 -7.61
N ALA A 51 4.00 -9.46 -8.04
CA ALA A 51 3.34 -9.31 -9.33
C ALA A 51 4.27 -9.65 -10.51
N ALA A 52 5.55 -9.24 -10.44
CA ALA A 52 6.58 -9.60 -11.43
C ALA A 52 6.81 -11.10 -11.51
N ASN A 53 6.83 -11.82 -10.39
CA ASN A 53 6.97 -13.27 -10.37
C ASN A 53 5.70 -13.98 -10.89
N LEU A 54 4.51 -13.47 -10.58
CA LEU A 54 3.26 -13.97 -11.16
C LEU A 54 3.22 -13.78 -12.67
N ARG A 55 3.73 -12.65 -13.19
CA ARG A 55 3.90 -12.46 -14.63
C ARG A 55 4.81 -13.53 -15.26
N LYS A 56 5.95 -13.82 -14.62
CA LYS A 56 6.85 -14.89 -15.06
C LYS A 56 6.13 -16.24 -15.05
N SER A 57 5.39 -16.54 -13.99
CA SER A 57 4.57 -17.75 -13.87
C SER A 57 3.49 -17.83 -14.97
N ALA A 58 2.81 -16.72 -15.28
CA ALA A 58 1.82 -16.71 -16.37
C ALA A 58 2.45 -17.09 -17.72
N ARG A 59 3.68 -16.67 -18.00
CA ARG A 59 4.42 -17.01 -19.22
C ARG A 59 4.72 -18.49 -19.34
N THR A 60 4.90 -19.20 -18.22
CA THR A 60 5.13 -20.66 -18.27
C THR A 60 3.93 -21.44 -18.80
N LYS A 61 2.74 -20.83 -18.84
CA LYS A 61 1.55 -21.45 -19.47
C LYS A 61 1.67 -21.68 -20.97
N TYR A 62 2.63 -21.04 -21.63
CA TYR A 62 2.96 -21.32 -23.03
C TYR A 62 3.89 -22.53 -23.19
N LEU A 63 4.53 -22.99 -22.12
CA LEU A 63 5.54 -24.04 -22.18
C LEU A 63 4.91 -25.43 -21.97
N PRO A 64 5.56 -26.50 -22.44
CA PRO A 64 5.11 -27.84 -22.17
C PRO A 64 5.21 -28.15 -20.68
N HIS A 65 4.16 -28.77 -20.17
CA HIS A 65 4.13 -29.32 -18.82
C HIS A 65 4.50 -30.79 -18.87
N VAL A 66 5.49 -31.21 -18.11
CA VAL A 66 5.91 -32.60 -17.99
C VAL A 66 5.57 -33.07 -16.58
N SER A 67 4.86 -34.18 -16.49
CA SER A 67 4.51 -34.85 -15.24
C SER A 67 4.90 -36.30 -15.27
N ALA A 68 5.33 -36.83 -14.13
CA ALA A 68 5.54 -38.28 -13.96
C ALA A 68 4.56 -38.78 -12.90
N ILE A 69 3.92 -39.90 -13.21
CA ILE A 69 3.01 -40.56 -12.27
C ILE A 69 3.49 -42.00 -12.14
N GLY A 70 3.60 -42.47 -10.90
CA GLY A 70 3.89 -43.85 -10.59
C GLY A 70 2.85 -44.38 -9.63
N SER A 71 2.28 -45.51 -9.90
CA SER A 71 1.41 -46.23 -8.98
C SER A 71 1.84 -47.68 -8.84
N TYR A 72 1.73 -48.19 -7.63
CA TYR A 72 1.85 -49.60 -7.29
C TYR A 72 0.61 -50.01 -6.56
N GLU A 73 -0.03 -51.06 -7.04
CA GLU A 73 -1.25 -51.60 -6.47
C GLU A 73 -1.06 -53.08 -6.14
N HIS A 74 -1.34 -53.45 -4.92
CA HIS A 74 -1.35 -54.84 -4.46
C HIS A 74 -2.76 -55.21 -4.03
N THR A 75 -3.31 -56.23 -4.66
CA THR A 75 -4.66 -56.71 -4.36
C THR A 75 -4.60 -58.05 -3.62
N SER A 76 -5.46 -58.21 -2.64
CA SER A 76 -5.56 -59.44 -1.83
C SER A 76 -6.06 -60.67 -2.62
N LYS A 77 -6.69 -60.43 -3.76
CA LYS A 77 -7.20 -61.46 -4.68
C LYS A 77 -6.61 -61.28 -6.06
N GLU A 78 -6.44 -62.36 -6.77
CA GLU A 78 -6.05 -62.29 -8.19
C GLU A 78 -7.07 -61.47 -8.97
N ILE A 79 -6.58 -60.51 -9.76
CA ILE A 79 -7.41 -59.65 -10.58
C ILE A 79 -7.68 -60.41 -11.88
N SER A 80 -8.80 -61.10 -11.94
CA SER A 80 -9.35 -61.52 -13.21
C SER A 80 -10.07 -60.32 -13.80
N LEU A 81 -9.64 -59.84 -14.98
CA LEU A 81 -10.34 -58.85 -15.78
C LEU A 81 -11.17 -57.87 -14.96
N LEU A 82 -10.51 -56.81 -14.55
CA LEU A 82 -11.07 -55.58 -13.97
C LEU A 82 -12.45 -55.69 -13.33
N ASN A 83 -12.44 -55.91 -12.06
CA ASN A 83 -13.58 -55.70 -11.18
C ASN A 83 -14.09 -54.26 -11.30
N ASP A 84 -15.41 -54.03 -11.17
CA ASP A 84 -16.03 -52.69 -11.30
C ASP A 84 -15.35 -51.58 -10.49
N ALA A 85 -14.78 -51.94 -9.33
CA ALA A 85 -14.02 -51.02 -8.49
C ALA A 85 -12.68 -50.54 -9.12
N GLN A 86 -12.08 -51.32 -10.01
CA GLN A 86 -10.82 -50.92 -10.70
C GLN A 86 -11.08 -50.10 -11.95
N LYS A 87 -12.24 -50.27 -12.58
CA LYS A 87 -12.68 -49.35 -13.65
C LYS A 87 -12.88 -47.91 -13.12
N GLU A 88 -13.09 -47.75 -11.79
CA GLU A 88 -13.25 -46.44 -11.19
C GLU A 88 -11.91 -45.81 -10.71
N SER A 89 -10.89 -46.59 -10.29
CA SER A 89 -9.67 -46.02 -9.67
C SER A 89 -8.66 -45.49 -10.72
N LEU A 90 -8.46 -46.17 -11.84
CA LEU A 90 -7.53 -45.74 -12.87
C LEU A 90 -7.98 -44.48 -13.62
N PRO A 91 -9.27 -44.25 -13.89
CA PRO A 91 -9.76 -42.97 -14.42
C PRO A 91 -9.57 -41.79 -13.45
N GLN A 92 -9.29 -42.04 -12.18
CA GLN A 92 -9.07 -40.97 -11.16
C GLN A 92 -7.60 -40.49 -11.07
N MET A 93 -6.65 -41.13 -11.79
CA MET A 93 -5.23 -40.72 -11.80
C MET A 93 -5.04 -39.26 -12.25
N GLY A 94 -5.90 -38.80 -13.15
CA GLY A 94 -5.92 -37.39 -13.55
C GLY A 94 -6.40 -36.44 -12.47
N THR A 95 -7.29 -36.87 -11.62
CA THR A 95 -7.82 -36.10 -10.49
C THR A 95 -6.77 -35.95 -9.39
N GLU A 96 -5.98 -37.00 -9.13
CA GLU A 96 -4.84 -36.91 -8.19
C GLU A 96 -3.70 -36.03 -8.69
N ALA A 97 -3.40 -36.07 -10.00
CA ALA A 97 -2.43 -35.16 -10.60
C ALA A 97 -2.84 -33.69 -10.48
N VAL A 98 -4.14 -33.41 -10.66
CA VAL A 98 -4.71 -32.06 -10.50
C VAL A 98 -4.72 -31.63 -9.03
N THR A 99 -4.96 -32.55 -8.08
CA THR A 99 -4.86 -32.23 -6.64
C THR A 99 -3.42 -31.94 -6.20
N THR A 100 -2.43 -32.57 -6.85
CA THR A 100 -1.01 -32.26 -6.59
C THR A 100 -0.58 -30.91 -7.16
N LEU A 101 -1.21 -30.47 -8.27
CA LEU A 101 -1.04 -29.13 -8.84
C LEU A 101 -1.90 -28.08 -8.13
N GLY A 102 -2.94 -28.50 -7.41
CA GLY A 102 -3.87 -27.63 -6.66
C GLY A 102 -3.19 -26.64 -5.70
N PRO A 103 -2.17 -27.03 -4.89
CA PRO A 103 -1.47 -26.11 -4.02
C PRO A 103 -0.71 -25.00 -4.76
N GLN A 104 -0.21 -25.26 -5.97
CA GLN A 104 0.47 -24.25 -6.79
C GLN A 104 -0.54 -23.29 -7.45
N LEU A 105 -1.74 -23.76 -7.75
CA LEU A 105 -2.86 -22.96 -8.25
C LEU A 105 -3.54 -22.16 -7.12
N ALA A 106 -3.65 -22.72 -5.92
CA ALA A 106 -4.13 -22.03 -4.73
C ALA A 106 -3.20 -20.85 -4.33
N GLY A 107 -1.90 -20.93 -4.62
CA GLY A 107 -0.98 -19.80 -4.50
C GLY A 107 -1.33 -18.64 -5.44
N LEU A 108 -1.86 -18.93 -6.62
CA LEU A 108 -2.41 -17.92 -7.54
C LEU A 108 -3.72 -17.31 -7.01
N GLU A 109 -4.61 -18.12 -6.43
CA GLU A 109 -5.86 -17.65 -5.79
C GLU A 109 -5.57 -16.70 -4.61
N GLY A 110 -4.60 -17.04 -3.76
CA GLY A 110 -4.17 -16.19 -2.66
C GLY A 110 -3.61 -14.83 -3.14
N SER A 111 -2.90 -14.84 -4.25
CA SER A 111 -2.33 -13.63 -4.85
C SER A 111 -3.40 -12.75 -5.50
N PHE A 112 -4.40 -13.34 -6.12
CA PHE A 112 -5.56 -12.62 -6.67
C PHE A 112 -6.49 -12.10 -5.57
N ALA A 113 -6.65 -12.82 -4.45
CA ALA A 113 -7.39 -12.35 -3.28
C ALA A 113 -6.70 -11.15 -2.60
N GLN A 114 -5.35 -11.15 -2.54
CA GLN A 114 -4.58 -9.99 -2.09
C GLN A 114 -4.70 -8.79 -3.04
N MET A 115 -4.78 -9.04 -4.35
CA MET A 115 -5.03 -8.03 -5.35
C MET A 115 -6.45 -7.45 -5.22
N GLY A 116 -7.45 -8.29 -4.92
CA GLY A 116 -8.81 -7.88 -4.60
C GLY A 116 -8.89 -6.95 -3.38
N SER A 117 -8.10 -7.22 -2.35
CA SER A 117 -8.01 -6.35 -1.17
C SER A 117 -7.33 -5.00 -1.47
N ALA A 118 -6.37 -4.97 -2.39
CA ALA A 118 -5.74 -3.74 -2.86
C ALA A 118 -6.72 -2.87 -3.69
N PHE A 119 -7.57 -3.50 -4.49
CA PHE A 119 -8.64 -2.79 -5.23
C PHE A 119 -9.72 -2.22 -4.31
N ALA A 120 -10.08 -2.93 -3.25
CA ALA A 120 -11.02 -2.42 -2.24
C ALA A 120 -10.49 -1.16 -1.53
N GLN A 121 -9.17 -1.09 -1.30
CA GLN A 121 -8.52 0.09 -0.72
C GLN A 121 -8.46 1.29 -1.67
N LEU A 122 -8.60 1.07 -2.98
CA LEU A 122 -8.64 2.10 -4.02
C LEU A 122 -10.06 2.58 -4.36
N GLY A 123 -11.06 2.14 -3.59
CA GLY A 123 -12.45 2.57 -3.74
C GLY A 123 -13.22 1.86 -4.86
N ILE A 124 -12.67 0.77 -5.41
CA ILE A 124 -13.39 -0.04 -6.40
C ILE A 124 -14.39 -0.93 -5.63
N PRO A 125 -15.68 -0.99 -6.04
CA PRO A 125 -16.68 -1.79 -5.35
C PRO A 125 -16.26 -3.26 -5.26
N ALA A 126 -16.20 -3.79 -4.06
CA ALA A 126 -15.74 -5.15 -3.75
C ALA A 126 -16.53 -6.22 -4.54
N GLN A 127 -17.80 -5.97 -4.85
CA GLN A 127 -18.64 -6.88 -5.63
C GLN A 127 -18.12 -7.10 -7.05
N ASN A 128 -17.63 -6.05 -7.73
CA ASN A 128 -17.13 -6.16 -9.11
C ASN A 128 -15.78 -6.92 -9.16
N VAL A 129 -14.97 -6.74 -8.15
CA VAL A 129 -13.68 -7.45 -8.01
C VAL A 129 -13.93 -8.93 -7.67
N GLN A 130 -14.86 -9.23 -6.77
CA GLN A 130 -15.22 -10.60 -6.41
C GLN A 130 -15.83 -11.36 -7.59
N GLN A 131 -16.67 -10.71 -8.39
CA GLN A 131 -17.28 -11.33 -9.58
C GLN A 131 -16.22 -11.63 -10.65
N MET A 132 -15.29 -10.72 -10.90
CA MET A 132 -14.16 -10.91 -11.80
C MET A 132 -13.21 -12.03 -11.34
N LEU A 133 -12.92 -12.11 -10.05
CA LEU A 133 -12.10 -13.17 -9.45
C LEU A 133 -12.81 -14.54 -9.50
N GLY A 134 -14.11 -14.57 -9.26
CA GLY A 134 -14.94 -15.78 -9.36
C GLY A 134 -14.99 -16.35 -10.78
N ASP A 135 -15.09 -15.50 -11.80
CA ASP A 135 -15.08 -15.91 -13.21
C ASP A 135 -13.69 -16.37 -13.67
N LEU A 136 -12.63 -15.76 -13.17
CA LEU A 136 -11.25 -16.22 -13.40
C LEU A 136 -11.01 -17.60 -12.76
N GLN A 137 -11.47 -17.80 -11.54
CA GLN A 137 -11.40 -19.08 -10.82
C GLN A 137 -12.19 -20.18 -11.55
N THR A 138 -13.36 -19.86 -12.08
CA THR A 138 -14.18 -20.80 -12.85
C THR A 138 -13.49 -21.23 -14.14
N ASN A 139 -12.79 -20.34 -14.84
CA ASN A 139 -12.06 -20.66 -16.06
C ASN A 139 -10.75 -21.42 -15.79
N MET A 140 -10.05 -21.12 -14.70
CA MET A 140 -8.89 -21.89 -14.21
C MET A 140 -9.31 -23.34 -13.86
N ASN A 141 -10.44 -23.51 -13.19
CA ASN A 141 -11.01 -24.82 -12.91
C ASN A 141 -11.41 -25.58 -14.20
N GLY A 142 -11.85 -24.88 -15.23
CA GLY A 142 -12.12 -25.49 -16.57
C GLY A 142 -10.85 -26.03 -17.23
N LEU A 143 -9.71 -25.31 -17.09
CA LEU A 143 -8.42 -25.77 -17.62
C LEU A 143 -7.87 -27.00 -16.87
N THR A 144 -7.97 -27.00 -15.53
CA THR A 144 -7.57 -28.14 -14.69
C THR A 144 -8.45 -29.36 -14.92
N THR A 145 -9.75 -29.14 -15.11
CA THR A 145 -10.69 -30.22 -15.46
C THR A 145 -10.40 -30.83 -16.85
N GLY A 146 -10.00 -30.01 -17.84
CA GLY A 146 -9.57 -30.48 -19.15
C GLY A 146 -8.30 -31.34 -19.07
N LEU A 147 -7.32 -30.95 -18.28
CA LEU A 147 -6.10 -31.73 -17.98
C LEU A 147 -6.43 -33.04 -17.26
N ALA A 148 -7.30 -32.99 -16.24
CA ALA A 148 -7.77 -34.16 -15.53
C ALA A 148 -8.48 -35.17 -16.50
N GLN A 149 -9.30 -34.66 -17.42
CA GLN A 149 -9.98 -35.50 -18.41
C GLN A 149 -9.01 -36.21 -19.37
N ILE A 150 -7.93 -35.53 -19.79
CA ILE A 150 -6.90 -36.14 -20.65
C ILE A 150 -6.21 -37.31 -19.92
N LEU A 151 -5.78 -37.03 -18.66
CA LEU A 151 -5.11 -38.04 -17.84
C LEU A 151 -6.06 -39.19 -17.47
N ASN A 152 -7.33 -38.92 -17.21
CA ASN A 152 -8.36 -39.92 -16.97
C ASN A 152 -8.66 -40.75 -18.21
N ALA A 153 -8.68 -40.17 -19.42
CA ALA A 153 -8.85 -40.91 -20.67
C ALA A 153 -7.68 -41.87 -20.93
N GLN A 154 -6.47 -41.51 -20.58
CA GLN A 154 -5.30 -42.39 -20.65
C GLN A 154 -5.35 -43.48 -19.58
N GLY A 155 -5.83 -43.16 -18.36
CA GLY A 155 -6.14 -44.15 -17.34
C GLY A 155 -7.16 -45.21 -17.83
N GLN A 156 -8.20 -44.75 -18.54
CA GLN A 156 -9.19 -45.63 -19.15
C GLN A 156 -8.57 -46.55 -20.21
N GLN A 157 -7.64 -46.05 -21.01
CA GLN A 157 -6.89 -46.91 -21.98
C GLN A 157 -6.05 -47.98 -21.28
N ILE A 158 -5.51 -47.67 -20.10
CA ILE A 158 -4.82 -48.66 -19.26
C ILE A 158 -5.80 -49.69 -18.73
N VAL A 159 -7.00 -49.26 -18.31
CA VAL A 159 -8.08 -50.12 -17.87
C VAL A 159 -8.51 -51.08 -18.98
N ASP A 160 -8.68 -50.60 -20.20
CA ASP A 160 -9.10 -51.40 -21.35
C ASP A 160 -8.01 -52.41 -21.82
N ALA A 161 -6.75 -52.12 -21.51
CA ALA A 161 -5.61 -52.98 -21.83
C ALA A 161 -5.28 -54.02 -20.74
N LEU A 162 -5.74 -53.82 -19.50
CA LEU A 162 -5.49 -54.71 -18.36
C LEU A 162 -6.49 -55.89 -18.35
N ASN A 163 -6.23 -56.88 -19.14
CA ASN A 163 -7.06 -58.06 -19.24
C ASN A 163 -6.43 -59.27 -18.52
N THR A 164 -5.89 -59.09 -17.28
CA THR A 164 -5.20 -60.16 -16.60
C THR A 164 -5.27 -60.15 -15.09
N ASP A 165 -5.18 -61.35 -14.60
CA ASP A 165 -5.09 -61.74 -13.23
C ASP A 165 -3.68 -61.50 -12.64
N THR A 166 -3.48 -60.35 -11.99
CA THR A 166 -2.19 -60.03 -11.38
C THR A 166 -2.40 -59.34 -10.03
N ARG A 167 -1.74 -59.87 -8.98
CA ARG A 167 -1.81 -59.31 -7.63
C ARG A 167 -0.97 -58.06 -7.43
N ASN A 168 0.00 -57.85 -8.27
CA ASN A 168 0.93 -56.73 -8.18
C ASN A 168 1.01 -55.98 -9.50
N VAL A 169 0.45 -54.80 -9.54
CA VAL A 169 0.44 -53.94 -10.74
C VAL A 169 1.31 -52.73 -10.51
N TRP A 170 2.33 -52.56 -11.32
CA TRP A 170 3.16 -51.38 -11.40
C TRP A 170 2.83 -50.59 -12.66
N VAL A 171 2.45 -49.35 -12.52
CA VAL A 171 2.22 -48.45 -13.66
C VAL A 171 3.03 -47.19 -13.44
N GLY A 172 3.85 -46.84 -14.41
CA GLY A 172 4.58 -45.57 -14.45
C GLY A 172 4.30 -44.87 -15.77
N SER A 173 4.11 -43.57 -15.72
CA SER A 173 4.03 -42.78 -16.94
C SER A 173 4.75 -41.43 -16.76
N VAL A 174 5.43 -41.05 -17.84
CA VAL A 174 5.94 -39.67 -17.99
C VAL A 174 5.18 -39.05 -19.13
N MET A 175 4.48 -37.96 -18.85
CA MET A 175 3.58 -37.34 -19.81
C MET A 175 3.94 -35.88 -20.00
N PHE A 176 3.87 -35.40 -21.24
CA PHE A 176 3.94 -33.97 -21.52
C PHE A 176 2.64 -33.47 -22.15
N THR A 177 2.30 -32.25 -21.85
CA THR A 177 1.15 -31.54 -22.43
C THR A 177 1.59 -30.16 -22.85
N GLN A 178 1.44 -29.85 -24.13
CA GLN A 178 1.76 -28.55 -24.70
C GLN A 178 0.49 -27.90 -25.22
N PRO A 179 0.03 -26.78 -24.61
CA PRO A 179 -1.05 -26.00 -25.21
C PRO A 179 -0.56 -25.39 -26.53
N VAL A 180 -1.25 -25.70 -27.62
CA VAL A 180 -0.98 -25.14 -28.96
C VAL A 180 -1.92 -23.95 -29.19
N PHE A 181 -3.19 -24.15 -28.90
CA PHE A 181 -4.21 -23.11 -29.00
C PHE A 181 -5.29 -23.29 -27.94
N MET A 182 -5.52 -22.29 -27.13
CA MET A 182 -6.49 -22.35 -26.04
C MET A 182 -7.56 -21.24 -26.18
N GLY A 183 -8.02 -21.02 -27.42
CA GLY A 183 -9.04 -20.01 -27.70
C GLY A 183 -8.57 -18.57 -27.41
N GLY A 184 -7.28 -18.33 -27.23
CA GLY A 184 -6.72 -17.02 -26.83
C GLY A 184 -6.67 -16.79 -25.31
N SER A 185 -7.14 -17.73 -24.47
CA SER A 185 -7.15 -17.57 -23.01
C SER A 185 -5.76 -17.35 -22.44
N ILE A 186 -4.74 -18.12 -22.85
CA ILE A 186 -3.36 -17.98 -22.38
C ILE A 186 -2.81 -16.59 -22.73
N ILE A 187 -3.12 -16.07 -23.91
CA ILE A 187 -2.71 -14.70 -24.32
C ILE A 187 -3.36 -13.66 -23.42
N ALA A 188 -4.66 -13.79 -23.17
CA ALA A 188 -5.40 -12.86 -22.31
C ALA A 188 -4.91 -12.93 -20.85
N LEU A 189 -4.66 -14.13 -20.30
CA LEU A 189 -4.10 -14.33 -18.96
C LEU A 189 -2.69 -13.72 -18.82
N ASN A 190 -1.83 -13.86 -19.84
CA ASN A 190 -0.51 -13.21 -19.82
C ASN A 190 -0.63 -11.69 -19.86
N LYS A 191 -1.54 -11.12 -20.67
CA LYS A 191 -1.83 -9.68 -20.67
C LYS A 191 -2.38 -9.22 -19.31
N MET A 192 -3.23 -10.02 -18.67
CA MET A 192 -3.71 -9.71 -17.31
C MET A 192 -2.56 -9.68 -16.30
N ALA A 193 -1.61 -10.59 -16.38
CA ALA A 193 -0.43 -10.59 -15.52
C ALA A 193 0.49 -9.38 -15.79
N ASP A 194 0.66 -8.97 -17.05
CA ASP A 194 1.39 -7.73 -17.39
C ASP A 194 0.69 -6.48 -16.83
N ILE A 195 -0.65 -6.42 -16.92
CA ILE A 195 -1.46 -5.33 -16.34
C ILE A 195 -1.35 -5.33 -14.82
N SER A 196 -1.41 -6.51 -14.19
CA SER A 196 -1.27 -6.65 -12.73
C SER A 196 0.07 -6.11 -12.21
N GLU A 197 1.17 -6.35 -12.93
CA GLU A 197 2.48 -5.78 -12.59
C GLU A 197 2.47 -4.24 -12.70
N LYS A 198 1.86 -3.68 -13.75
CA LYS A 198 1.69 -2.22 -13.90
C LYS A 198 0.85 -1.64 -12.77
N MET A 199 -0.23 -2.32 -12.38
CA MET A 199 -1.08 -1.92 -11.26
C MET A 199 -0.31 -1.90 -9.94
N ALA A 200 0.54 -2.89 -9.70
CA ALA A 200 1.40 -2.92 -8.51
C ALA A 200 2.39 -1.75 -8.51
N SER A 201 2.95 -1.38 -9.68
CA SER A 201 3.80 -0.19 -9.83
C SER A 201 3.04 1.10 -9.52
N HIS A 202 1.88 1.32 -10.13
CA HIS A 202 1.08 2.53 -9.87
C HIS A 202 0.59 2.61 -8.41
N SER A 203 0.29 1.46 -7.78
CA SER A 203 -0.04 1.40 -6.36
C SER A 203 1.15 1.78 -5.47
N MET A 204 2.37 1.41 -5.88
CA MET A 204 3.60 1.83 -5.19
C MET A 204 3.82 3.35 -5.31
N ASP A 205 3.62 3.93 -6.51
CA ASP A 205 3.74 5.37 -6.74
C ASP A 205 2.71 6.15 -5.88
N ALA A 206 1.45 5.69 -5.85
CA ALA A 206 0.43 6.28 -4.98
C ALA A 206 0.80 6.20 -3.49
N ARG A 207 1.38 5.08 -3.05
CA ARG A 207 1.84 4.91 -1.67
C ARG A 207 3.03 5.83 -1.35
N ARG A 208 3.96 6.01 -2.31
CA ARG A 208 5.08 6.92 -2.17
C ARG A 208 4.60 8.35 -1.94
N GLN A 209 3.71 8.85 -2.80
CA GLN A 209 3.12 10.19 -2.65
C GLN A 209 2.36 10.36 -1.34
N ALA A 210 1.59 9.35 -0.93
CA ALA A 210 0.90 9.37 0.36
C ALA A 210 1.88 9.40 1.54
N THR A 211 2.99 8.69 1.46
CA THR A 211 4.03 8.69 2.52
C THR A 211 4.67 10.07 2.62
N LEU A 212 5.07 10.67 1.51
CA LEU A 212 5.65 12.02 1.48
C LEU A 212 4.67 13.06 2.07
N TYR A 213 3.41 12.99 1.66
CA TYR A 213 2.37 13.87 2.20
C TYR A 213 2.22 13.78 3.71
N HIS A 214 2.20 12.57 4.27
CA HIS A 214 2.10 12.39 5.73
C HIS A 214 3.35 12.88 6.47
N ILE A 215 4.53 12.72 5.88
CA ILE A 215 5.77 13.26 6.44
C ILE A 215 5.73 14.77 6.46
N ASP A 216 5.34 15.41 5.37
CA ASP A 216 5.26 16.87 5.28
C ASP A 216 4.28 17.43 6.32
N GLN A 217 3.10 16.80 6.44
CA GLN A 217 2.14 17.17 7.48
C GLN A 217 2.72 17.04 8.90
N ALA A 218 3.36 15.89 9.19
CA ALA A 218 3.94 15.64 10.51
C ALA A 218 5.10 16.62 10.81
N TYR A 219 5.94 16.92 9.82
CA TYR A 219 7.04 17.87 9.94
C TYR A 219 6.53 19.28 10.30
N TRP A 220 5.60 19.82 9.50
CA TRP A 220 5.05 21.15 9.74
C TRP A 220 4.20 21.21 11.02
N GLN A 221 3.60 20.11 11.45
CA GLN A 221 2.91 20.02 12.73
C GLN A 221 3.90 20.16 13.90
N VAL A 222 5.08 19.52 13.83
CA VAL A 222 6.12 19.66 14.86
C VAL A 222 6.65 21.10 14.88
N VAL A 223 6.96 21.68 13.72
CA VAL A 223 7.40 23.08 13.60
C VAL A 223 6.35 24.04 14.21
N SER A 224 5.07 23.87 13.87
CA SER A 224 3.97 24.66 14.41
C SER A 224 3.93 24.60 15.94
N LEU A 225 3.97 23.39 16.51
CA LEU A 225 3.90 23.20 17.96
C LEU A 225 5.14 23.73 18.68
N HIS A 226 6.31 23.66 18.04
CA HIS A 226 7.53 24.28 18.60
C HIS A 226 7.38 25.79 18.73
N HIS A 227 6.97 26.50 17.67
CA HIS A 227 6.75 27.95 17.72
C HIS A 227 5.62 28.34 18.70
N LYS A 228 4.55 27.53 18.76
CA LYS A 228 3.48 27.73 19.74
C LYS A 228 3.96 27.54 21.20
N LYS A 229 4.90 26.61 21.43
CA LYS A 229 5.51 26.43 22.74
C LYS A 229 6.32 27.67 23.13
N GLN A 230 7.17 28.18 22.23
CA GLN A 230 7.92 29.42 22.46
C GLN A 230 6.99 30.60 22.73
N LEU A 231 5.88 30.71 21.99
CA LEU A 231 4.85 31.71 22.22
C LEU A 231 4.20 31.59 23.61
N ALA A 232 3.87 30.33 24.01
CA ALA A 232 3.28 30.09 25.33
C ALA A 232 4.26 30.41 26.49
N GLU A 233 5.56 30.10 26.30
CA GLU A 233 6.62 30.47 27.23
C GLU A 233 6.72 32.01 27.38
N SER A 234 6.75 32.74 26.27
CA SER A 234 6.76 34.20 26.25
C SER A 234 5.50 34.81 26.88
N TYR A 235 4.35 34.21 26.63
CA TYR A 235 3.10 34.66 27.24
C TYR A 235 3.08 34.43 28.75
N LEU A 236 3.53 33.27 29.22
CA LEU A 236 3.66 32.99 30.65
C LEU A 236 4.59 34.01 31.35
N GLU A 237 5.72 34.34 30.72
CA GLU A 237 6.63 35.38 31.26
C GLU A 237 5.93 36.73 31.37
N LEU A 238 5.18 37.15 30.35
CA LEU A 238 4.44 38.43 30.37
C LEU A 238 3.39 38.48 31.48
N VAL A 239 2.62 37.39 31.67
CA VAL A 239 1.57 37.34 32.70
C VAL A 239 2.18 37.23 34.08
N THR A 240 3.25 36.47 34.29
CA THR A 240 3.96 36.37 35.57
C THR A 240 4.56 37.70 35.97
N LYS A 241 5.10 38.47 34.99
CA LYS A 241 5.58 39.83 35.27
C LYS A 241 4.44 40.74 35.72
N LEU A 242 3.29 40.72 35.02
CA LEU A 242 2.14 41.51 35.43
C LEU A 242 1.67 41.13 36.84
N ASP A 243 1.64 39.82 37.16
CA ASP A 243 1.28 39.29 38.46
C ASP A 243 2.19 39.91 39.57
N SER A 244 3.50 39.82 39.38
CA SER A 244 4.47 40.45 40.32
C SER A 244 4.24 41.94 40.49
N ASP A 245 3.93 42.65 39.41
CA ASP A 245 3.71 44.12 39.48
C ASP A 245 2.38 44.45 40.19
N VAL A 246 1.31 43.69 39.95
CA VAL A 246 0.01 43.85 40.63
C VAL A 246 0.12 43.52 42.12
N HIS A 247 0.87 42.49 42.51
CA HIS A 247 1.10 42.19 43.93
C HIS A 247 1.85 43.29 44.66
N LYS A 248 2.87 43.94 44.04
CA LYS A 248 3.51 45.12 44.60
C LYS A 248 2.54 46.28 44.75
N MET A 249 1.65 46.51 43.79
CA MET A 249 0.61 47.57 43.88
C MET A 249 -0.39 47.29 45.01
N ILE A 250 -0.70 46.01 45.31
CA ILE A 250 -1.53 45.65 46.47
C ILE A 250 -0.82 45.99 47.77
N ASP A 251 0.48 45.67 47.87
CA ASP A 251 1.28 45.97 49.06
C ASP A 251 1.38 47.50 49.32
N GLU A 252 1.41 48.28 48.25
CA GLU A 252 1.39 49.75 48.30
C GLU A 252 -0.04 50.33 48.45
N GLY A 253 -1.09 49.50 48.45
CA GLY A 253 -2.48 49.89 48.63
C GLY A 253 -3.13 50.55 47.42
N VAL A 254 -2.55 50.44 46.20
CA VAL A 254 -3.08 51.03 44.94
C VAL A 254 -3.84 50.04 44.09
N ALA A 255 -3.77 48.73 44.40
CA ALA A 255 -4.58 47.68 43.75
C ALA A 255 -5.37 46.86 44.79
N THR A 256 -6.42 46.18 44.35
CA THR A 256 -7.24 45.36 45.25
C THR A 256 -6.77 43.90 45.28
N LYS A 257 -7.08 43.21 46.37
CA LYS A 257 -6.84 41.76 46.46
C LYS A 257 -7.55 40.96 45.34
N SER A 258 -8.70 41.48 44.85
CA SER A 258 -9.45 40.89 43.72
C SER A 258 -8.63 40.98 42.42
N ASP A 259 -7.92 42.09 42.20
CA ASP A 259 -7.05 42.25 41.01
C ASP A 259 -5.92 41.21 41.02
N GLY A 260 -5.27 40.99 42.19
CA GLY A 260 -4.25 39.94 42.34
C GLY A 260 -4.78 38.55 42.03
N LEU A 261 -5.90 38.15 42.64
CA LEU A 261 -6.49 36.83 42.38
C LEU A 261 -6.89 36.64 40.91
N THR A 262 -7.27 37.70 40.19
CA THR A 262 -7.59 37.64 38.78
C THR A 262 -6.36 37.36 37.93
N VAL A 263 -5.21 37.97 38.28
CA VAL A 263 -3.92 37.72 37.57
C VAL A 263 -3.38 36.33 37.91
N ASP A 264 -3.48 35.90 39.20
CA ASP A 264 -3.12 34.52 39.60
C ASP A 264 -3.80 33.44 38.75
N VAL A 265 -5.13 33.63 38.52
CA VAL A 265 -5.88 32.70 37.64
C VAL A 265 -5.31 32.69 36.21
N ARG A 266 -4.91 33.86 35.70
CA ARG A 266 -4.31 33.94 34.35
C ARG A 266 -2.94 33.29 34.27
N VAL A 267 -2.10 33.38 35.30
CA VAL A 267 -0.83 32.65 35.39
C VAL A 267 -1.08 31.14 35.30
N ASN A 268 -2.01 30.60 36.10
CA ASN A 268 -2.37 29.19 36.06
C ASN A 268 -2.90 28.74 34.68
N GLU A 269 -3.73 29.55 34.03
CA GLU A 269 -4.22 29.28 32.67
C GLU A 269 -3.07 29.22 31.65
N ALA A 270 -2.07 30.10 31.78
CA ALA A 270 -0.90 30.13 30.91
C ALA A 270 0.01 28.91 31.14
N GLU A 271 0.21 28.50 32.41
CA GLU A 271 0.96 27.28 32.74
C GLU A 271 0.28 26.04 32.18
N MET A 272 -1.04 25.91 32.33
CA MET A 272 -1.78 24.81 31.76
C MET A 272 -1.71 24.77 30.21
N ALA A 273 -1.75 25.97 29.59
CA ALA A 273 -1.60 26.07 28.13
C ALA A 273 -0.20 25.64 27.67
N LEU A 274 0.86 26.06 28.36
CA LEU A 274 2.24 25.66 28.10
C LEU A 274 2.42 24.14 28.25
N CYS A 275 1.89 23.55 29.32
CA CYS A 275 1.93 22.10 29.53
C CYS A 275 1.28 21.36 28.35
N LYS A 276 0.07 21.76 27.97
CA LYS A 276 -0.68 21.15 26.85
C LYS A 276 0.07 21.23 25.52
N VAL A 277 0.68 22.36 25.21
CA VAL A 277 1.44 22.51 23.96
C VAL A 277 2.74 21.71 24.01
N SER A 278 3.41 21.65 25.17
CA SER A 278 4.63 20.85 25.37
C SER A 278 4.35 19.36 25.17
N ASP A 279 3.27 18.84 25.75
CA ASP A 279 2.84 17.46 25.58
C ASP A 279 2.50 17.18 24.11
N GLY A 280 1.79 18.10 23.46
CA GLY A 280 1.47 18.01 22.03
C GLY A 280 2.73 17.94 21.15
N LEU A 281 3.76 18.71 21.48
CA LEU A 281 5.04 18.70 20.77
C LEU A 281 5.75 17.35 20.92
N VAL A 282 5.78 16.78 22.12
CA VAL A 282 6.38 15.46 22.37
C VAL A 282 5.67 14.39 21.54
N LEU A 283 4.34 14.37 21.58
CA LEU A 283 3.55 13.39 20.81
C LEU A 283 3.72 13.55 19.30
N SER A 284 3.80 14.78 18.80
CA SER A 284 4.01 15.02 17.37
C SER A 284 5.41 14.63 16.91
N ARG A 285 6.45 14.82 17.75
CA ARG A 285 7.80 14.32 17.50
C ARG A 285 7.85 12.79 17.45
N MET A 286 7.17 12.11 18.39
CA MET A 286 7.06 10.65 18.36
C MET A 286 6.43 10.15 17.05
N LEU A 287 5.39 10.82 16.56
CA LEU A 287 4.76 10.49 15.28
C LEU A 287 5.72 10.68 14.09
N LEU A 288 6.42 11.81 14.05
CA LEU A 288 7.42 12.11 13.01
C LEU A 288 8.54 11.06 13.03
N ASN A 289 9.07 10.74 14.22
CA ASN A 289 10.11 9.73 14.40
C ASN A 289 9.65 8.37 13.88
N GLN A 290 8.42 7.94 14.22
CA GLN A 290 7.83 6.71 13.70
C GLN A 290 7.79 6.71 12.16
N LEU A 291 7.35 7.80 11.56
CA LEU A 291 7.25 7.91 10.09
C LEU A 291 8.62 7.89 9.42
N CYS A 292 9.63 8.50 10.04
CA CYS A 292 11.02 8.48 9.57
C CYS A 292 11.74 7.16 9.85
N GLY A 293 11.17 6.29 10.71
CA GLY A 293 11.81 5.04 11.14
C GLY A 293 12.94 5.27 12.13
N ILE A 294 12.87 6.31 12.93
CA ILE A 294 13.75 6.66 14.05
C ILE A 294 13.11 6.13 15.36
N PRO A 295 13.88 5.79 16.40
CA PRO A 295 13.34 5.49 17.72
C PRO A 295 12.40 6.62 18.21
N MET A 296 11.26 6.26 18.81
CA MET A 296 10.23 7.26 19.18
C MET A 296 10.69 8.21 20.28
N ASP A 297 11.66 7.78 21.07
CA ASP A 297 12.27 8.50 22.21
C ASP A 297 13.51 9.32 21.81
N GLU A 298 13.94 9.26 20.55
CA GLU A 298 15.09 10.06 20.08
C GLU A 298 14.71 11.53 19.97
N GLU A 299 15.50 12.40 20.59
CA GLU A 299 15.34 13.84 20.47
C GLU A 299 15.87 14.32 19.11
N VAL A 300 14.97 14.80 18.28
CA VAL A 300 15.26 15.34 16.96
C VAL A 300 14.89 16.82 16.93
N ILE A 301 15.77 17.65 16.38
CA ILE A 301 15.52 19.06 16.10
C ILE A 301 15.29 19.23 14.61
N LEU A 302 14.26 19.98 14.23
CA LEU A 302 14.00 20.29 12.83
C LEU A 302 14.68 21.61 12.43
N ALA A 303 15.14 21.68 11.19
CA ALA A 303 15.83 22.86 10.68
C ALA A 303 14.95 24.13 10.78
N ASP A 304 13.66 24.00 10.52
CA ASP A 304 12.71 25.12 10.53
C ASP A 304 12.23 25.49 11.95
N GLU A 305 12.54 24.70 12.99
CA GLU A 305 12.30 25.08 14.40
C GLU A 305 13.24 26.20 14.88
N GLN A 306 14.42 26.33 14.25
CA GLN A 306 15.44 27.32 14.65
C GLN A 306 15.24 28.69 13.98
N SER A 307 14.30 28.81 13.06
CA SER A 307 14.00 30.05 12.36
C SER A 307 13.06 30.91 13.17
N GLU A 308 13.38 32.19 13.38
CA GLU A 308 12.48 33.13 14.06
C GLU A 308 11.14 33.30 13.33
N ASN A 309 11.15 33.18 12.00
CA ASN A 309 9.96 33.22 11.17
C ASN A 309 10.01 32.07 10.17
N ILE A 310 8.87 31.42 9.96
CA ILE A 310 8.74 30.39 8.96
C ILE A 310 8.85 31.04 7.59
N ALA A 311 9.90 30.69 6.83
CA ALA A 311 10.11 31.23 5.49
C ALA A 311 8.97 30.80 4.57
N VAL A 312 8.05 31.72 4.28
CA VAL A 312 6.92 31.48 3.39
C VAL A 312 7.21 32.12 2.04
N VAL A 313 7.12 31.32 0.97
CA VAL A 313 7.14 31.79 -0.39
C VAL A 313 5.71 31.82 -0.88
N GLU A 314 5.19 33.02 -1.22
CA GLU A 314 3.89 33.14 -1.85
C GLU A 314 3.97 32.59 -3.26
N LEU A 315 3.18 31.53 -3.53
CA LEU A 315 3.01 30.98 -4.86
C LEU A 315 1.67 31.47 -5.41
N THR A 316 1.69 31.96 -6.64
CA THR A 316 0.46 32.16 -7.44
C THR A 316 0.19 30.85 -8.17
N PRO A 317 -0.81 30.07 -7.71
CA PRO A 317 -1.06 28.78 -8.32
C PRO A 317 -1.71 28.96 -9.69
N GLU A 318 -1.13 28.33 -10.71
CA GLU A 318 -1.80 28.16 -12.00
C GLU A 318 -2.68 26.91 -11.99
N LEU A 319 -3.81 27.00 -12.67
CA LEU A 319 -4.74 25.87 -12.78
C LEU A 319 -4.19 24.86 -13.81
N GLN A 320 -3.69 23.72 -13.35
CA GLN A 320 -3.03 22.69 -14.18
C GLN A 320 -3.78 21.36 -14.12
N VAL A 321 -5.08 21.38 -14.47
CA VAL A 321 -5.95 20.19 -14.37
C VAL A 321 -5.48 19.05 -15.27
N GLU A 322 -5.10 19.35 -16.55
CA GLU A 322 -4.61 18.36 -17.49
C GLU A 322 -3.33 17.68 -17.01
N GLU A 323 -2.43 18.45 -16.40
CA GLU A 323 -1.20 17.91 -15.82
C GLU A 323 -1.51 16.97 -14.66
N ALA A 324 -2.41 17.36 -13.78
CA ALA A 324 -2.88 16.51 -12.68
C ALA A 324 -3.46 15.19 -13.20
N ILE A 325 -4.32 15.22 -14.21
CA ILE A 325 -4.91 14.01 -14.82
C ILE A 325 -3.82 13.10 -15.38
N GLY A 326 -2.76 13.63 -15.95
CA GLY A 326 -1.63 12.86 -16.49
C GLY A 326 -0.74 12.21 -15.41
N ASN A 327 -0.56 12.88 -14.28
CA ASN A 327 0.42 12.50 -13.26
C ASN A 327 -0.17 11.59 -12.16
N ARG A 328 -1.47 11.66 -11.88
CA ARG A 328 -2.12 10.95 -10.78
C ARG A 328 -2.07 9.43 -10.93
N PRO A 329 -1.37 8.71 -10.02
CA PRO A 329 -1.25 7.25 -10.11
C PRO A 329 -2.58 6.54 -9.91
N GLU A 330 -3.55 7.14 -9.20
CA GLU A 330 -4.88 6.57 -8.99
C GLU A 330 -5.66 6.44 -10.31
N LEU A 331 -5.54 7.42 -11.22
CA LEU A 331 -6.17 7.35 -12.54
C LEU A 331 -5.51 6.29 -13.42
N LYS A 332 -4.18 6.17 -13.36
CA LYS A 332 -3.43 5.11 -14.06
C LYS A 332 -3.84 3.73 -13.58
N LEU A 333 -4.13 3.61 -12.27
CA LEU A 333 -4.61 2.37 -11.67
C LEU A 333 -6.02 2.03 -12.15
N LEU A 334 -6.96 2.98 -12.16
CA LEU A 334 -8.32 2.80 -12.69
C LEU A 334 -8.29 2.44 -14.19
N GLN A 335 -7.45 3.10 -14.98
CA GLN A 335 -7.26 2.73 -16.39
C GLN A 335 -6.77 1.29 -16.54
N SER A 336 -5.83 0.86 -15.71
CA SER A 336 -5.35 -0.54 -15.69
C SER A 336 -6.46 -1.52 -15.28
N THR A 337 -7.38 -1.11 -14.40
CA THR A 337 -8.56 -1.92 -14.02
C THR A 337 -9.50 -2.11 -15.22
N ILE A 338 -9.72 -1.07 -16.01
CA ILE A 338 -10.50 -1.18 -17.25
C ILE A 338 -9.84 -2.16 -18.23
N ASP A 339 -8.52 -2.07 -18.40
CA ASP A 339 -7.81 -2.97 -19.31
C ASP A 339 -7.79 -4.42 -18.80
N MET A 340 -7.72 -4.62 -17.48
CA MET A 340 -7.90 -5.92 -16.82
C MET A 340 -9.29 -6.50 -17.13
N SER A 341 -10.35 -5.72 -16.98
CA SER A 341 -11.72 -6.09 -17.28
C SER A 341 -11.92 -6.50 -18.75
N LYS A 342 -11.28 -5.77 -19.70
CA LYS A 342 -11.27 -6.15 -21.12
C LYS A 342 -10.60 -7.49 -21.35
N GLN A 343 -9.47 -7.78 -20.68
CA GLN A 343 -8.80 -9.07 -20.80
C GLN A 343 -9.62 -10.19 -20.16
N THR A 344 -10.31 -9.94 -19.06
CA THR A 344 -11.28 -10.88 -18.47
C THR A 344 -12.36 -11.25 -19.49
N THR A 345 -12.91 -10.28 -20.22
CA THR A 345 -13.85 -10.53 -21.30
C THR A 345 -13.25 -11.45 -22.38
N ASN A 346 -11.96 -11.29 -22.73
CA ASN A 346 -11.27 -12.12 -23.70
C ASN A 346 -11.07 -13.56 -23.18
N VAL A 347 -10.75 -13.73 -21.87
CA VAL A 347 -10.69 -15.07 -21.24
C VAL A 347 -12.05 -15.78 -21.32
N LEU A 348 -13.12 -15.06 -21.00
CA LEU A 348 -14.47 -15.61 -21.09
C LEU A 348 -14.84 -16.03 -22.51
N ARG A 349 -14.51 -15.23 -23.52
CA ARG A 349 -14.73 -15.57 -24.94
C ARG A 349 -13.98 -16.81 -25.37
N ALA A 350 -12.80 -17.06 -24.80
CA ALA A 350 -12.04 -18.29 -25.11
C ALA A 350 -12.81 -19.59 -24.77
N GLY A 351 -13.80 -19.49 -23.86
CA GLY A 351 -14.65 -20.64 -23.50
C GLY A 351 -15.54 -21.21 -24.62
N ILE A 352 -15.77 -20.48 -25.71
CA ILE A 352 -16.48 -20.96 -26.90
C ILE A 352 -15.55 -21.24 -28.09
N MET A 353 -14.25 -21.00 -27.93
CA MET A 353 -13.28 -21.22 -28.99
C MET A 353 -12.75 -22.66 -28.95
N PRO A 354 -12.30 -23.20 -30.07
CA PRO A 354 -11.59 -24.48 -30.08
C PRO A 354 -10.34 -24.43 -29.20
N GLN A 355 -10.02 -25.56 -28.59
CA GLN A 355 -8.80 -25.75 -27.79
C GLN A 355 -8.01 -26.91 -28.41
N VAL A 356 -6.71 -26.71 -28.62
CA VAL A 356 -5.79 -27.65 -29.21
C VAL A 356 -4.62 -27.88 -28.27
N LEU A 357 -4.45 -29.13 -27.88
CA LEU A 357 -3.37 -29.58 -27.00
C LEU A 357 -2.55 -30.65 -27.74
N LEU A 358 -1.24 -30.52 -27.72
CA LEU A 358 -0.32 -31.57 -28.07
C LEU A 358 0.01 -32.34 -26.78
N THR A 359 -0.25 -33.63 -26.80
CA THR A 359 0.00 -34.53 -25.68
C THR A 359 0.92 -35.64 -26.10
N GLY A 360 1.70 -36.17 -25.19
CA GLY A 360 2.52 -37.33 -25.45
C GLY A 360 3.13 -37.84 -24.17
N GLY A 361 3.63 -39.07 -24.25
CA GLY A 361 4.26 -39.64 -23.07
C GLY A 361 4.82 -41.03 -23.32
N TYR A 362 5.40 -41.53 -22.25
CA TYR A 362 5.88 -42.89 -22.15
C TYR A 362 5.20 -43.55 -20.96
N LEU A 363 4.46 -44.64 -21.27
CA LEU A 363 3.79 -45.46 -20.26
C LEU A 363 4.59 -46.74 -20.09
N VAL A 364 4.85 -47.15 -18.87
CA VAL A 364 5.45 -48.42 -18.53
C VAL A 364 4.57 -49.16 -17.53
N SER A 365 4.37 -50.42 -17.73
CA SER A 365 3.59 -51.25 -16.78
C SER A 365 4.24 -52.61 -16.55
N ASN A 366 4.02 -53.16 -15.36
CA ASN A 366 4.29 -54.56 -15.02
C ASN A 366 3.08 -55.08 -14.27
N PRO A 367 2.40 -56.10 -14.83
CA PRO A 367 2.67 -56.86 -16.05
C PRO A 367 2.62 -56.01 -17.32
N ASN A 368 3.37 -56.43 -18.32
CA ASN A 368 3.37 -55.82 -19.64
C ASN A 368 2.06 -56.13 -20.37
N VAL A 369 1.13 -55.19 -20.30
CA VAL A 369 -0.19 -55.31 -20.93
C VAL A 369 -0.16 -55.29 -22.46
N LEU A 370 0.95 -54.85 -23.06
CA LEU A 370 1.13 -54.70 -24.51
C LEU A 370 1.60 -55.99 -25.20
N ASN A 371 2.04 -56.98 -24.44
CA ASN A 371 2.61 -58.21 -25.00
C ASN A 371 2.18 -59.45 -24.21
N GLY A 372 0.87 -59.71 -24.20
CA GLY A 372 0.30 -60.95 -23.65
C GLY A 372 0.48 -61.12 -22.14
N PHE A 373 0.46 -60.01 -21.38
CA PHE A 373 0.47 -60.00 -19.91
C PHE A 373 1.67 -60.66 -19.22
N GLN A 374 2.83 -60.59 -19.86
CA GLN A 374 4.06 -61.11 -19.26
C GLN A 374 4.43 -60.30 -17.99
N LYS A 375 4.74 -61.01 -16.91
CA LYS A 375 5.22 -60.38 -15.64
C LYS A 375 6.60 -59.73 -15.81
N LYS A 376 6.73 -58.80 -16.75
CA LYS A 376 7.91 -57.96 -17.00
C LYS A 376 7.46 -56.57 -17.33
N PHE A 377 8.37 -55.59 -17.09
CA PHE A 377 8.09 -54.22 -17.50
C PHE A 377 8.06 -54.09 -19.02
N GLY A 378 7.00 -53.52 -19.53
CA GLY A 378 6.85 -53.15 -20.93
C GLY A 378 6.39 -51.70 -21.05
N GLY A 379 6.90 -50.99 -22.05
CA GLY A 379 6.59 -49.60 -22.25
C GLY A 379 6.05 -49.28 -23.64
N LEU A 380 5.25 -48.23 -23.71
CA LEU A 380 4.69 -47.65 -24.93
C LEU A 380 4.89 -46.12 -24.88
N TRP A 381 5.36 -45.54 -25.96
CA TRP A 381 5.29 -44.11 -26.16
C TRP A 381 4.07 -43.75 -27.03
N ASN A 382 3.48 -42.61 -26.76
CA ASN A 382 2.40 -42.05 -27.56
C ASN A 382 2.62 -40.55 -27.76
N VAL A 383 2.19 -40.03 -28.89
CA VAL A 383 2.09 -38.62 -29.21
C VAL A 383 0.76 -38.39 -29.92
N GLY A 384 0.02 -37.41 -29.50
CA GLY A 384 -1.31 -37.14 -30.06
C GLY A 384 -1.67 -35.65 -29.97
N VAL A 385 -2.65 -35.27 -30.74
CA VAL A 385 -3.27 -33.95 -30.69
C VAL A 385 -4.68 -34.10 -30.19
N GLN A 386 -5.00 -33.40 -29.12
CA GLN A 386 -6.37 -33.32 -28.62
C GLN A 386 -6.99 -32.01 -29.05
N VAL A 387 -8.15 -32.08 -29.69
CA VAL A 387 -8.96 -30.92 -30.07
C VAL A 387 -10.29 -30.98 -29.32
N ARG A 388 -10.59 -29.93 -28.58
CA ARG A 388 -11.87 -29.75 -27.88
C ARG A 388 -12.60 -28.57 -28.49
N ILE A 389 -13.79 -28.79 -28.98
CA ILE A 389 -14.66 -27.77 -29.57
C ILE A 389 -15.96 -27.72 -28.76
N PRO A 390 -16.23 -26.69 -27.97
CA PRO A 390 -17.50 -26.50 -27.30
C PRO A 390 -18.61 -26.26 -28.35
N ILE A 391 -19.58 -27.14 -28.45
CA ILE A 391 -20.66 -27.02 -29.47
C ILE A 391 -21.85 -26.26 -28.89
N TRP A 392 -22.22 -26.55 -27.64
CA TRP A 392 -23.41 -25.96 -27.04
C TRP A 392 -23.25 -25.79 -25.54
N ASN A 393 -23.61 -24.61 -25.02
CA ASN A 393 -23.52 -24.25 -23.59
C ASN A 393 -24.71 -23.42 -23.12
N TRP A 394 -25.86 -23.51 -23.78
CA TRP A 394 -27.09 -22.78 -23.41
C TRP A 394 -26.91 -21.26 -23.28
N GLY A 395 -25.94 -20.67 -23.96
CA GLY A 395 -25.65 -19.24 -23.91
C GLY A 395 -24.89 -18.78 -22.69
N ASP A 396 -24.41 -19.68 -21.82
CA ASP A 396 -23.68 -19.35 -20.58
C ASP A 396 -22.53 -18.35 -20.84
N VAL A 397 -21.63 -18.65 -21.76
CA VAL A 397 -20.53 -17.78 -22.13
C VAL A 397 -21.00 -16.43 -22.69
N MET A 398 -22.09 -16.43 -23.46
CA MET A 398 -22.65 -15.18 -24.00
C MET A 398 -23.14 -14.26 -22.88
N TYR A 399 -23.83 -14.79 -21.88
CA TYR A 399 -24.30 -14.02 -20.74
C TYR A 399 -23.12 -13.54 -19.87
N LYS A 400 -22.10 -14.38 -19.61
CA LYS A 400 -20.87 -14.01 -18.92
C LYS A 400 -20.13 -12.89 -19.64
N VAL A 401 -20.00 -12.96 -20.96
CA VAL A 401 -19.38 -11.89 -21.77
C VAL A 401 -20.19 -10.58 -21.69
N ARG A 402 -21.53 -10.66 -21.72
CA ARG A 402 -22.38 -9.47 -21.56
C ARG A 402 -22.20 -8.84 -20.17
N ALA A 403 -22.21 -9.66 -19.12
CA ALA A 403 -21.95 -9.21 -17.75
C ALA A 403 -20.57 -8.56 -17.60
N SER A 404 -19.53 -9.19 -18.16
CA SER A 404 -18.15 -8.65 -18.14
C SER A 404 -18.03 -7.33 -18.91
N LYS A 405 -18.75 -7.17 -20.03
CA LYS A 405 -18.82 -5.88 -20.74
C LYS A 405 -19.52 -4.80 -19.89
N GLY A 406 -20.59 -5.18 -19.17
CA GLY A 406 -21.24 -4.30 -18.20
C GLY A 406 -20.26 -3.84 -17.12
N ALA A 407 -19.48 -4.76 -16.55
CA ALA A 407 -18.42 -4.42 -15.57
C ALA A 407 -17.36 -3.47 -16.17
N THR A 408 -16.99 -3.64 -17.43
CA THR A 408 -16.09 -2.71 -18.13
C THR A 408 -16.72 -1.32 -18.28
N SER A 409 -18.02 -1.25 -18.56
CA SER A 409 -18.73 0.04 -18.65
C SER A 409 -18.81 0.74 -17.28
N ILE A 410 -19.05 0.00 -16.21
CA ILE A 410 -19.00 0.52 -14.83
C ILE A 410 -17.62 1.11 -14.54
N ALA A 411 -16.55 0.36 -14.79
CA ALA A 411 -15.18 0.84 -14.56
C ALA A 411 -14.84 2.10 -15.38
N ASN A 412 -15.40 2.25 -16.59
CA ASN A 412 -15.23 3.49 -17.36
C ASN A 412 -15.96 4.68 -16.72
N LEU A 413 -17.14 4.48 -16.13
CA LEU A 413 -17.87 5.53 -15.40
C LEU A 413 -17.14 5.91 -14.11
N GLU A 414 -16.59 4.91 -13.38
CA GLU A 414 -15.76 5.16 -12.20
C GLU A 414 -14.51 5.98 -12.54
N LEU A 415 -13.87 5.73 -13.70
CA LEU A 415 -12.76 6.53 -14.16
C LEU A 415 -13.19 7.97 -14.49
N ALA A 416 -14.35 8.15 -15.13
CA ALA A 416 -14.90 9.48 -15.43
C ALA A 416 -15.19 10.25 -14.13
N GLU A 417 -15.87 9.61 -13.18
CA GLU A 417 -16.15 10.19 -11.85
C GLU A 417 -14.87 10.56 -11.10
N ALA A 418 -13.84 9.69 -11.16
CA ALA A 418 -12.56 9.96 -10.53
C ALA A 418 -11.85 11.18 -11.15
N ARG A 419 -11.97 11.39 -12.46
CA ARG A 419 -11.44 12.59 -13.14
C ARG A 419 -12.15 13.86 -12.67
N GLU A 420 -13.48 13.85 -12.59
CA GLU A 420 -14.27 14.97 -12.07
C GLU A 420 -13.90 15.29 -10.60
N LYS A 421 -13.71 14.26 -9.76
CA LYS A 421 -13.26 14.44 -8.37
C LYS A 421 -11.87 15.06 -8.29
N ILE A 422 -10.94 14.65 -9.16
CA ILE A 422 -9.58 15.20 -9.20
C ILE A 422 -9.63 16.65 -9.70
N GLU A 423 -10.40 16.96 -10.73
CA GLU A 423 -10.60 18.33 -11.18
C GLU A 423 -11.15 19.23 -10.05
N LEU A 424 -12.18 18.76 -9.33
CA LEU A 424 -12.69 19.46 -8.16
C LEU A 424 -11.61 19.64 -7.08
N GLN A 425 -10.82 18.60 -6.79
CA GLN A 425 -9.75 18.64 -5.80
C GLN A 425 -8.66 19.65 -6.18
N VAL A 426 -8.24 19.70 -7.44
CA VAL A 426 -7.25 20.67 -7.93
C VAL A 426 -7.79 22.09 -7.79
N ASN A 427 -9.04 22.35 -8.20
CA ASN A 427 -9.69 23.65 -8.03
C ASN A 427 -9.76 24.06 -6.55
N GLN A 428 -10.17 23.15 -5.65
CA GLN A 428 -10.26 23.41 -4.22
C GLN A 428 -8.89 23.71 -3.59
N THR A 429 -7.85 22.94 -3.96
CA THR A 429 -6.50 23.14 -3.41
C THR A 429 -5.87 24.43 -3.95
N THR A 430 -6.11 24.77 -5.21
CA THR A 430 -5.71 26.06 -5.80
C THR A 430 -6.33 27.22 -5.02
N PHE A 431 -7.64 27.15 -4.76
CA PHE A 431 -8.34 28.17 -3.97
C PHE A 431 -7.82 28.25 -2.52
N LYS A 432 -7.49 27.11 -1.89
CA LYS A 432 -6.92 27.09 -0.54
C LYS A 432 -5.56 27.79 -0.46
N VAL A 433 -4.71 27.66 -1.49
CA VAL A 433 -3.42 28.39 -1.52
C VAL A 433 -3.67 29.91 -1.54
N ASP A 434 -4.59 30.40 -2.37
CA ASP A 434 -4.96 31.81 -2.40
C ASP A 434 -5.56 32.29 -1.06
N GLU A 435 -6.42 31.48 -0.46
CA GLU A 435 -7.01 31.76 0.85
C GLU A 435 -5.93 31.85 1.94
N ALA A 436 -5.00 30.89 1.97
CA ALA A 436 -3.90 30.85 2.93
C ALA A 436 -2.99 32.10 2.81
N ASN A 437 -2.63 32.50 1.58
CA ASN A 437 -1.86 33.72 1.33
C ASN A 437 -2.58 34.99 1.84
N LYS A 438 -3.89 35.09 1.59
CA LYS A 438 -4.71 36.20 2.12
C LYS A 438 -4.78 36.20 3.64
N LYS A 439 -4.97 35.02 4.26
CA LYS A 439 -4.96 34.89 5.73
C LYS A 439 -3.62 35.30 6.32
N LEU A 440 -2.51 34.91 5.71
CA LEU A 440 -1.19 35.31 6.15
C LEU A 440 -1.03 36.83 6.12
N THR A 441 -1.40 37.48 5.02
CA THR A 441 -1.37 38.95 4.90
C THR A 441 -2.22 39.65 5.96
N MET A 442 -3.39 39.09 6.29
CA MET A 442 -4.25 39.63 7.35
C MET A 442 -3.63 39.41 8.75
N ALA A 443 -3.09 38.22 9.02
CA ALA A 443 -2.44 37.89 10.28
C ALA A 443 -1.22 38.81 10.56
N GLN A 444 -0.41 39.07 9.52
CA GLN A 444 0.73 40.00 9.62
C GLN A 444 0.30 41.43 9.98
N LYS A 445 -0.82 41.90 9.42
CA LYS A 445 -1.39 43.21 9.81
C LYS A 445 -1.96 43.19 11.22
N ASN A 446 -2.58 42.07 11.61
CA ASN A 446 -3.20 41.94 12.93
C ASN A 446 -2.14 41.91 14.03
N ILE A 447 -1.04 41.22 13.85
CA ILE A 447 0.04 41.16 14.86
C ILE A 447 0.65 42.52 15.10
N GLN A 448 0.94 43.31 14.05
CA GLN A 448 1.47 44.67 14.19
C GLN A 448 0.57 45.54 15.07
N ARG A 449 -0.75 45.43 14.91
CA ARG A 449 -1.73 46.19 15.72
C ARG A 449 -1.80 45.66 17.16
N ALA A 450 -1.73 44.35 17.35
CA ALA A 450 -1.78 43.74 18.66
C ALA A 450 -0.51 44.03 19.48
N GLU A 451 0.65 44.08 18.86
CA GLU A 451 1.93 44.49 19.49
C GLU A 451 1.91 45.94 19.94
N GLU A 452 1.40 46.85 19.11
CA GLU A 452 1.27 48.26 19.47
C GLU A 452 0.22 48.46 20.57
N ASN A 453 -0.89 47.71 20.52
CA ASN A 453 -1.90 47.74 21.59
C ASN A 453 -1.31 47.26 22.93
N LEU A 454 -0.56 46.14 22.93
CA LEU A 454 0.11 45.63 24.13
C LEU A 454 1.15 46.62 24.67
N ARG A 455 1.96 47.20 23.75
CA ARG A 455 2.94 48.24 24.14
C ARG A 455 2.30 49.44 24.83
N THR A 456 1.18 49.92 24.24
CA THR A 456 0.42 51.08 24.78
C THR A 456 -0.23 50.74 26.11
N ALA A 457 -0.83 49.55 26.24
CA ALA A 457 -1.44 49.09 27.48
C ALA A 457 -0.41 48.95 28.61
N ASN A 458 0.77 48.40 28.33
CA ASN A 458 1.85 48.28 29.30
C ASN A 458 2.36 49.67 29.78
N LEU A 459 2.53 50.64 28.86
CA LEU A 459 2.94 52.00 29.23
C LEU A 459 1.87 52.68 30.09
N GLY A 460 0.57 52.60 29.67
CA GLY A 460 -0.50 53.21 30.45
C GLY A 460 -0.68 52.56 31.83
N PHE A 461 -0.38 51.26 31.97
CA PHE A 461 -0.35 50.59 33.26
C PHE A 461 0.77 51.07 34.16
N GLN A 462 1.97 51.25 33.62
CA GLN A 462 3.11 51.81 34.36
C GLN A 462 2.86 53.24 34.84
N GLU A 463 2.14 54.05 34.06
CA GLU A 463 1.73 55.39 34.41
C GLU A 463 0.47 55.44 35.31
N GLY A 464 -0.10 54.28 35.66
CA GLY A 464 -1.26 54.18 36.55
C GLY A 464 -2.60 54.61 35.93
N VAL A 465 -2.70 54.75 34.59
CA VAL A 465 -3.92 55.20 33.89
C VAL A 465 -4.72 54.03 33.29
N ILE A 466 -4.15 52.83 33.25
CA ILE A 466 -4.78 51.62 32.73
C ILE A 466 -4.82 50.53 33.81
N THR A 467 -5.93 49.77 33.87
CA THR A 467 -6.12 48.71 34.86
C THR A 467 -5.39 47.40 34.45
N PRO A 468 -5.04 46.53 35.44
CA PRO A 468 -4.46 45.22 35.14
C PRO A 468 -5.31 44.39 34.15
N THR A 469 -6.64 44.48 34.25
CA THR A 469 -7.57 43.79 33.35
C THR A 469 -7.37 44.18 31.89
N THR A 470 -7.20 45.47 31.60
CA THR A 470 -6.96 45.97 30.25
C THR A 470 -5.63 45.48 29.69
N VAL A 471 -4.59 45.39 30.55
CA VAL A 471 -3.30 44.79 30.14
C VAL A 471 -3.46 43.30 29.81
N MET A 472 -4.20 42.54 30.62
CA MET A 472 -4.47 41.12 30.35
C MET A 472 -5.24 40.95 29.06
N GLU A 473 -6.21 41.82 28.75
CA GLU A 473 -6.92 41.81 27.48
C GLU A 473 -5.99 42.06 26.28
N ALA A 474 -5.08 43.04 26.42
CA ALA A 474 -4.06 43.32 25.39
C ALA A 474 -3.07 42.16 25.20
N GLN A 475 -2.61 41.54 26.30
CA GLN A 475 -1.76 40.35 26.27
C GLN A 475 -2.46 39.17 25.60
N THR A 476 -3.74 38.96 25.91
CA THR A 476 -4.55 37.90 25.28
C THR A 476 -4.73 38.14 23.78
N ALA A 477 -5.02 39.38 23.38
CA ALA A 477 -5.14 39.77 21.98
C ALA A 477 -3.82 39.59 21.22
N TRP A 478 -2.69 39.91 21.83
CA TRP A 478 -1.35 39.66 21.29
C TRP A 478 -1.07 38.18 21.14
N LEU A 479 -1.35 37.35 22.15
CA LEU A 479 -1.20 35.90 22.10
C LEU A 479 -2.02 35.29 20.95
N GLN A 480 -3.28 35.71 20.80
CA GLN A 480 -4.16 35.26 19.73
C GLN A 480 -3.63 35.67 18.35
N ALA A 481 -3.17 36.91 18.20
CA ALA A 481 -2.62 37.39 16.93
C ALA A 481 -1.34 36.66 16.52
N GLN A 482 -0.44 36.38 17.49
CA GLN A 482 0.78 35.60 17.25
C GLN A 482 0.44 34.16 16.88
N SER A 483 -0.49 33.51 17.59
CA SER A 483 -0.94 32.16 17.26
C SER A 483 -1.56 32.11 15.86
N GLN A 484 -2.39 33.08 15.49
CA GLN A 484 -2.98 33.19 14.14
C GLN A 484 -1.91 33.39 13.06
N LYS A 485 -0.82 34.14 13.35
CA LYS A 485 0.30 34.32 12.42
C LYS A 485 1.01 32.97 12.18
N ILE A 486 1.35 32.24 13.26
CA ILE A 486 1.99 30.91 13.15
C ILE A 486 1.09 29.95 12.35
N ASP A 487 -0.20 29.92 12.68
CA ASP A 487 -1.15 29.05 11.96
C ASP A 487 -1.24 29.42 10.47
N ALA A 488 -1.28 30.73 10.14
CA ALA A 488 -1.33 31.17 8.75
C ALA A 488 -0.05 30.85 7.96
N GLU A 489 1.13 30.94 8.57
CA GLU A 489 2.40 30.55 7.96
C GLU A 489 2.45 29.04 7.67
N ILE A 490 1.98 28.22 8.60
CA ILE A 490 1.87 26.77 8.43
C ILE A 490 0.81 26.42 7.39
N ASP A 491 -0.36 27.09 7.40
CA ASP A 491 -1.43 26.87 6.42
C ASP A 491 -0.95 27.13 4.99
N VAL A 492 -0.10 28.13 4.75
CA VAL A 492 0.50 28.34 3.42
C VAL A 492 1.39 27.16 3.03
N LYS A 493 2.24 26.66 3.92
CA LYS A 493 3.08 25.48 3.64
C LYS A 493 2.25 24.25 3.35
N LEU A 494 1.26 23.95 4.18
CA LEU A 494 0.41 22.77 4.01
C LEU A 494 -0.48 22.88 2.76
N SER A 495 -1.00 24.06 2.44
CA SER A 495 -1.79 24.25 1.22
C SER A 495 -0.97 24.04 -0.06
N GLN A 496 0.32 24.41 -0.04
CA GLN A 496 1.26 24.12 -1.15
C GLN A 496 1.51 22.62 -1.30
N VAL A 497 1.69 21.90 -0.19
CA VAL A 497 1.82 20.42 -0.19
C VAL A 497 0.53 19.76 -0.67
N ASP A 498 -0.64 20.26 -0.24
CA ASP A 498 -1.94 19.80 -0.70
C ASP A 498 -2.09 19.96 -2.21
N LEU A 499 -1.67 21.11 -2.76
CA LEU A 499 -1.70 21.37 -4.19
C LEU A 499 -0.74 20.44 -4.96
N GLN A 500 0.50 20.26 -4.52
CA GLN A 500 1.44 19.34 -5.14
C GLN A 500 0.91 17.90 -5.15
N LYS A 501 0.27 17.47 -4.05
CA LYS A 501 -0.41 16.17 -4.00
C LYS A 501 -1.57 16.11 -4.98
N ALA A 502 -2.39 17.14 -5.07
CA ALA A 502 -3.52 17.20 -5.99
C ALA A 502 -3.07 17.15 -7.46
N LEU A 503 -1.95 17.78 -7.78
CA LEU A 503 -1.31 17.73 -9.10
C LEU A 503 -0.58 16.40 -9.38
N GLY A 504 -0.31 15.59 -8.36
CA GLY A 504 0.47 14.36 -8.51
C GLY A 504 1.96 14.61 -8.72
N THR A 505 2.46 15.78 -8.32
CA THR A 505 3.87 16.21 -8.46
C THR A 505 4.65 16.17 -7.16
N LEU A 506 4.10 15.59 -6.10
CA LEU A 506 4.79 15.45 -4.82
C LEU A 506 5.89 14.37 -4.92
N GLU A 507 7.16 14.78 -4.92
CA GLU A 507 8.36 13.94 -5.06
C GLU A 507 9.25 13.92 -3.80
#